data_985b99b3a4eb8df4e5607ff24d02f7f3
#
_entry.id   985b99b3a4eb8df4e5607ff24d02f7f3
#
_cell.length_a   1.000
_cell.length_b   1.000
_cell.length_c   1.000
_cell.angle_alpha   90.00
_cell.angle_beta   90.00
_cell.angle_gamma   90.00
#
_symmetry.space_group_name_H-M   'P 1'
#
loop_
_entity.id
_entity.type
_entity.pdbx_description
1 polymer ?
#
loop_
_entity_poly.entity_id
_entity_poly.type
_entity_poly.pdbx_seq_one_letter_code
_entity_poly.pdbx_strand_id
1 'polypeptide(L)'
;MVKHIVLYTFKEGVNKEEAVQIVADALEPLGGKIEGLNWMEINMAYQGGMDYALYSEFESREALAAYATHPLHEEAKAKFFHLLDKRYAADYEY
;
A
#
# COMPACT_ATOMS: atom_id res chain seq x y z
N MET A 1 14.23 12.04 -0.32
CA MET A 1 12.90 11.49 0.03
C MET A 1 12.30 10.80 -1.19
N VAL A 2 11.48 9.79 -0.98
CA VAL A 2 10.82 9.04 -2.05
C VAL A 2 9.33 8.98 -1.78
N LYS A 3 8.52 9.19 -2.81
CA LYS A 3 7.08 8.92 -2.77
C LYS A 3 6.81 7.63 -3.54
N HIS A 4 6.10 6.72 -2.89
CA HIS A 4 5.70 5.44 -3.45
C HIS A 4 4.18 5.44 -3.55
N ILE A 5 3.67 5.41 -4.77
CA ILE A 5 2.24 5.50 -5.04
C ILE A 5 1.81 4.26 -5.80
N VAL A 6 0.80 3.57 -5.30
CA VAL A 6 0.30 2.36 -5.95
C VAL A 6 -1.21 2.42 -6.06
N LEU A 7 -1.71 2.04 -7.21
CA LEU A 7 -3.15 1.94 -7.47
C LEU A 7 -3.50 0.48 -7.66
N TYR A 8 -4.60 0.05 -7.05
CA TYR A 8 -5.01 -1.35 -7.06
C TYR A 8 -6.47 -1.52 -7.45
N THR A 9 -6.77 -2.68 -8.07
CA THR A 9 -8.14 -3.16 -8.16
C THR A 9 -8.27 -4.45 -7.37
N PHE A 10 -9.47 -4.71 -6.86
CA PHE A 10 -9.81 -5.98 -6.24
C PHE A 10 -10.35 -6.94 -7.27
N LYS A 11 -10.27 -8.22 -6.97
CA LYS A 11 -10.89 -9.26 -7.77
C LYS A 11 -12.40 -9.08 -7.80
N GLU A 12 -13.03 -9.58 -8.87
CA GLU A 12 -14.47 -9.56 -9.01
C GLU A 12 -15.13 -10.29 -7.85
N GLY A 13 -16.25 -9.75 -7.36
CA GLY A 13 -16.99 -10.34 -6.25
C GLY A 13 -16.53 -9.93 -4.87
N VAL A 14 -15.39 -9.21 -4.75
CA VAL A 14 -14.90 -8.72 -3.47
C VAL A 14 -15.73 -7.51 -3.02
N ASN A 15 -16.11 -7.48 -1.74
CA ASN A 15 -16.71 -6.28 -1.15
C ASN A 15 -15.62 -5.24 -0.96
N LYS A 16 -15.65 -4.19 -1.79
CA LYS A 16 -14.57 -3.21 -1.86
C LYS A 16 -14.40 -2.41 -0.57
N GLU A 17 -15.50 -2.01 0.05
CA GLU A 17 -15.43 -1.21 1.29
C GLU A 17 -14.79 -2.01 2.43
N GLU A 18 -15.19 -3.27 2.60
CA GLU A 18 -14.58 -4.14 3.60
C GLU A 18 -13.12 -4.43 3.26
N ALA A 19 -12.82 -4.68 1.98
CA ALA A 19 -11.47 -5.00 1.55
C ALA A 19 -10.51 -3.83 1.75
N VAL A 20 -10.92 -2.61 1.41
CA VAL A 20 -10.08 -1.42 1.65
C VAL A 20 -9.79 -1.25 3.14
N GLN A 21 -10.77 -1.51 4.00
CA GLN A 21 -10.55 -1.42 5.43
C GLN A 21 -9.54 -2.45 5.93
N ILE A 22 -9.57 -3.66 5.39
CA ILE A 22 -8.59 -4.70 5.71
C ILE A 22 -7.18 -4.24 5.32
N VAL A 23 -7.04 -3.67 4.11
CA VAL A 23 -5.76 -3.15 3.63
C VAL A 23 -5.26 -2.01 4.52
N ALA A 24 -6.13 -1.06 4.83
CA ALA A 24 -5.78 0.09 5.67
C ALA A 24 -5.35 -0.35 7.07
N ASP A 25 -6.09 -1.26 7.68
CA ASP A 25 -5.78 -1.77 9.02
C ASP A 25 -4.45 -2.52 9.05
N ALA A 26 -4.09 -3.17 7.94
CA ALA A 26 -2.85 -3.92 7.85
C ALA A 26 -1.64 -3.02 7.58
N LEU A 27 -1.77 -2.02 6.70
CA LEU A 27 -0.64 -1.23 6.21
C LEU A 27 -0.43 0.11 6.92
N GLU A 28 -1.48 0.84 7.27
CA GLU A 28 -1.33 2.17 7.85
C GLU A 28 -0.53 2.16 9.15
N PRO A 29 -0.68 1.17 10.05
CA PRO A 29 0.12 1.11 11.27
C PRO A 29 1.62 0.93 11.04
N LEU A 30 2.05 0.54 9.83
CA LEU A 30 3.47 0.37 9.52
C LEU A 30 4.19 1.70 9.37
N GLY A 31 3.45 2.79 9.07
CA GLY A 31 4.01 4.14 9.01
C GLY A 31 4.59 4.52 10.36
N GLY A 32 5.88 4.87 10.39
CA GLY A 32 6.58 5.17 11.65
C GLY A 32 7.04 3.95 12.42
N LYS A 33 6.63 2.74 12.03
CA LYS A 33 7.04 1.50 12.71
C LYS A 33 8.21 0.82 11.99
N ILE A 34 8.24 0.91 10.66
CA ILE A 34 9.35 0.39 9.86
C ILE A 34 10.32 1.53 9.61
N GLU A 35 11.62 1.30 9.89
CA GLU A 35 12.64 2.31 9.68
C GLU A 35 12.64 2.81 8.25
N GLY A 36 12.62 4.14 8.08
CA GLY A 36 12.63 4.79 6.78
C GLY A 36 11.26 4.95 6.14
N LEU A 37 10.22 4.34 6.69
CA LEU A 37 8.84 4.53 6.25
C LEU A 37 8.20 5.59 7.13
N ASN A 38 8.03 6.80 6.59
CA ASN A 38 7.57 7.96 7.35
C ASN A 38 6.05 8.15 7.32
N TRP A 39 5.40 7.70 6.24
CA TRP A 39 3.97 7.92 6.08
C TRP A 39 3.37 6.81 5.22
N MET A 40 2.19 6.34 5.61
CA MET A 40 1.45 5.32 4.86
C MET A 40 -0.04 5.63 4.99
N GLU A 41 -0.72 5.77 3.84
CA GLU A 41 -2.17 5.93 3.85
C GLU A 41 -2.82 5.17 2.71
N ILE A 42 -4.03 4.68 2.99
CA ILE A 42 -4.85 3.90 2.08
C ILE A 42 -6.18 4.62 1.94
N ASN A 43 -6.57 4.92 0.70
CA ASN A 43 -7.82 5.62 0.44
C ASN A 43 -8.60 4.94 -0.68
N MET A 44 -9.88 4.71 -0.43
CA MET A 44 -10.78 4.18 -1.45
C MET A 44 -11.02 5.23 -2.52
N ALA A 45 -10.92 4.84 -3.78
CA ALA A 45 -11.20 5.75 -4.89
C ALA A 45 -12.71 5.89 -5.06
N TYR A 46 -13.16 7.14 -5.25
CA TYR A 46 -14.57 7.37 -5.54
C TYR A 46 -14.83 7.49 -7.04
N GLN A 47 -13.77 7.64 -7.84
CA GLN A 47 -13.86 7.82 -9.29
C GLN A 47 -12.59 7.34 -9.94
N GLY A 48 -12.68 6.89 -11.18
CA GLY A 48 -11.54 6.38 -11.95
C GLY A 48 -11.61 4.86 -12.13
N GLY A 49 -10.60 4.30 -12.76
CA GLY A 49 -10.57 2.88 -13.11
C GLY A 49 -9.98 1.97 -12.03
N MET A 50 -9.61 2.53 -10.88
CA MET A 50 -8.97 1.77 -9.80
C MET A 50 -9.83 1.81 -8.56
N ASP A 51 -9.63 0.83 -7.66
CA ASP A 51 -10.47 0.70 -6.47
C ASP A 51 -9.93 1.43 -5.25
N TYR A 52 -8.59 1.46 -5.07
CA TYR A 52 -7.99 2.24 -4.01
C TYR A 52 -6.58 2.69 -4.37
N ALA A 53 -6.11 3.68 -3.62
CA ALA A 53 -4.76 4.23 -3.76
C ALA A 53 -3.99 4.04 -2.47
N LEU A 54 -2.75 3.59 -2.60
CA LEU A 54 -1.77 3.55 -1.53
C LEU A 54 -0.81 4.71 -1.76
N TYR A 55 -0.62 5.55 -0.75
CA TYR A 55 0.34 6.63 -0.79
C TYR A 55 1.29 6.48 0.39
N SER A 56 2.59 6.50 0.11
CA SER A 56 3.58 6.37 1.17
C SER A 56 4.81 7.22 0.90
N GLU A 57 5.52 7.57 1.97
CA GLU A 57 6.73 8.39 1.91
C GLU A 57 7.86 7.66 2.62
N PHE A 58 9.01 7.58 1.95
CA PHE A 58 10.21 6.92 2.45
C PHE A 58 11.37 7.90 2.48
N GLU A 59 12.32 7.65 3.38
CA GLU A 59 13.51 8.50 3.50
C GLU A 59 14.44 8.38 2.30
N SER A 60 14.47 7.21 1.63
CA SER A 60 15.40 6.94 0.54
C SER A 60 14.91 5.77 -0.31
N ARG A 61 15.57 5.57 -1.44
CA ARG A 61 15.34 4.38 -2.29
C ARG A 61 15.68 3.10 -1.55
N GLU A 62 16.73 3.13 -0.75
CA GLU A 62 17.18 2.00 0.04
C GLU A 62 16.13 1.62 1.09
N ALA A 63 15.49 2.61 1.71
CA ALA A 63 14.42 2.39 2.67
C ALA A 63 13.22 1.72 2.02
N LEU A 64 12.84 2.15 0.81
CA LEU A 64 11.75 1.53 0.06
C LEU A 64 12.09 0.09 -0.31
N ALA A 65 13.31 -0.15 -0.77
CA ALA A 65 13.76 -1.51 -1.10
C ALA A 65 13.74 -2.44 0.11
N ALA A 66 14.17 -1.94 1.26
CA ALA A 66 14.16 -2.71 2.51
C ALA A 66 12.73 -3.01 2.97
N TYR A 67 11.82 -2.06 2.79
CA TYR A 67 10.39 -2.25 3.09
C TYR A 67 9.79 -3.39 2.28
N ALA A 68 10.14 -3.50 1.00
CA ALA A 68 9.53 -4.48 0.09
C ALA A 68 9.67 -5.93 0.61
N THR A 69 10.75 -6.24 1.32
CA THR A 69 11.00 -7.57 1.88
C THR A 69 10.94 -7.61 3.40
N HIS A 70 10.51 -6.54 4.04
CA HIS A 70 10.47 -6.47 5.49
C HIS A 70 9.43 -7.45 6.07
N PRO A 71 9.75 -8.19 7.15
CA PRO A 71 8.81 -9.17 7.73
C PRO A 71 7.45 -8.59 8.10
N LEU A 72 7.39 -7.35 8.61
CA LEU A 72 6.12 -6.70 8.94
C LEU A 72 5.28 -6.42 7.70
N HIS A 73 5.93 -6.04 6.58
CA HIS A 73 5.23 -5.83 5.32
C HIS A 73 4.70 -7.16 4.76
N GLU A 74 5.51 -8.20 4.79
CA GLU A 74 5.09 -9.53 4.32
C GLU A 74 3.92 -10.07 5.13
N GLU A 75 3.96 -9.90 6.44
CA GLU A 75 2.88 -10.30 7.34
C GLU A 75 1.59 -9.52 7.06
N ALA A 76 1.69 -8.20 6.87
CA ALA A 76 0.55 -7.36 6.54
C ALA A 76 -0.05 -7.76 5.19
N LYS A 77 0.81 -7.96 4.19
CA LYS A 77 0.41 -8.31 2.83
C LYS A 77 -0.36 -9.63 2.77
N ALA A 78 0.02 -10.59 3.59
CA ALA A 78 -0.65 -11.89 3.65
C ALA A 78 -2.13 -11.78 3.99
N LYS A 79 -2.56 -10.70 4.64
CA LYS A 79 -3.96 -10.50 5.05
C LYS A 79 -4.88 -10.12 3.90
N PHE A 80 -4.35 -9.55 2.82
CA PHE A 80 -5.20 -9.01 1.76
C PHE A 80 -4.73 -9.29 0.34
N PHE A 81 -3.50 -9.81 0.16
CA PHE A 81 -2.92 -9.98 -1.17
C PHE A 81 -3.81 -10.80 -2.11
N HIS A 82 -4.47 -11.82 -1.57
CA HIS A 82 -5.36 -12.70 -2.35
C HIS A 82 -6.62 -12.00 -2.88
N LEU A 83 -6.92 -10.80 -2.38
CA LEU A 83 -8.08 -10.02 -2.82
C LEU A 83 -7.76 -9.12 -4.01
N LEU A 84 -6.48 -8.93 -4.33
CA LEU A 84 -6.02 -7.97 -5.34
C LEU A 84 -6.02 -8.57 -6.73
N ASP A 85 -6.28 -7.73 -7.75
CA ASP A 85 -6.22 -8.10 -9.15
C ASP A 85 -5.11 -7.33 -9.86
N LYS A 86 -5.34 -6.05 -10.18
CA LYS A 86 -4.38 -5.24 -10.94
C LYS A 86 -3.62 -4.29 -10.03
N ARG A 87 -2.37 -3.99 -10.43
CA ARG A 87 -1.49 -3.10 -9.69
C ARG A 87 -0.71 -2.20 -10.65
N TYR A 88 -0.76 -0.90 -10.41
CA TYR A 88 0.05 0.08 -11.12
C TYR A 88 0.78 0.95 -10.11
N ALA A 89 2.08 1.11 -10.27
CA ALA A 89 2.91 1.80 -9.29
C ALA A 89 3.81 2.85 -9.95
N ALA A 90 4.11 3.89 -9.18
CA ALA A 90 5.11 4.88 -9.54
C ALA A 90 5.87 5.30 -8.28
N ASP A 91 7.18 5.29 -8.38
CA ASP A 91 8.07 5.74 -7.31
C ASP A 91 8.90 6.90 -7.85
N TYR A 92 8.98 7.99 -7.08
CA TYR A 92 9.80 9.12 -7.51
C TYR A 92 10.42 9.84 -6.32
N GLU A 93 11.51 10.52 -6.60
CA GLU A 93 12.22 11.31 -5.58
C GLU A 93 11.71 12.75 -5.57
N TYR A 94 11.76 13.37 -4.40
CA TYR A 94 11.36 14.76 -4.25
C TYR A 94 12.18 15.46 -3.16
#